data_3ad466db9f190b750b28c129bdacc122
#
_entry.id   3ad466db9f190b750b28c129bdacc122
#
_cell.length_a   1.000
_cell.length_b   1.000
_cell.length_c   1.000
_cell.angle_alpha   90.00
_cell.angle_beta   90.00
_cell.angle_gamma   90.00
#
_symmetry.space_group_name_H-M   'P 1'
#
loop_
_entity.id
_entity.type
_entity.pdbx_description
1 polymer ?
#
loop_
_entity_poly.entity_id
_entity_poly.type
_entity_poly.pdbx_seq_one_letter_code
_entity_poly.pdbx_strand_id
1 'polypeptide(L)'
;MARLEIRPFSDEYLAHAGELLAARHQAHRAAEPLLPRRYEEPGEAAKEVEALARSEGASGAVALRGSRVVGFLLGIRKRDEIWGPNTWVELAGHAVEQPEDLRDLYAAAAARWVDEDERPRHYALVPASDRALVEAWSRVGFGQQHAYGIREIAAAKWPDEVRLATARDVEGLLDLHPVLSNHQSQSPVFARGLPREGRDALRAEILEDLANEARGDLVHEQEGRIVGSFALAPAELSSVHAGLARPDGAVLLGWAATRPDVRGSGAGVALTEAAFAWAREQGYETMVTDWRVANLLASRFWPARGFRPTFLRLYRHIP
;
A
#
# COMPACT_ATOMS: atom_id res chain seq x y z
N MET A 1 -25.68 -1.36 -28.49
CA MET A 1 -25.05 -0.54 -27.42
C MET A 1 -24.34 0.64 -28.08
N ALA A 2 -24.37 1.83 -27.48
CA ALA A 2 -23.58 2.97 -27.97
C ALA A 2 -22.09 2.63 -27.96
N ARG A 3 -21.37 3.09 -29.01
CA ARG A 3 -19.92 2.87 -29.14
C ARG A 3 -19.18 3.57 -28.00
N LEU A 4 -18.14 2.94 -27.45
CA LEU A 4 -17.23 3.55 -26.48
C LEU A 4 -16.42 4.66 -27.17
N GLU A 5 -16.39 5.83 -26.57
CA GLU A 5 -15.58 6.97 -26.99
C GLU A 5 -14.61 7.33 -25.86
N ILE A 6 -13.34 7.50 -26.18
CA ILE A 6 -12.31 7.89 -25.20
C ILE A 6 -11.90 9.34 -25.48
N ARG A 7 -11.95 10.17 -24.45
CA ARG A 7 -11.53 11.58 -24.50
C ARG A 7 -10.46 11.87 -23.44
N PRO A 8 -9.66 12.94 -23.60
CA PRO A 8 -8.83 13.45 -22.51
C PRO A 8 -9.68 13.78 -21.28
N PHE A 9 -9.13 13.52 -20.08
CA PHE A 9 -9.78 13.96 -18.85
C PHE A 9 -9.70 15.48 -18.73
N SER A 10 -10.78 16.10 -18.27
CA SER A 10 -10.90 17.54 -17.99
C SER A 10 -11.82 17.77 -16.80
N ASP A 11 -11.80 19.01 -16.26
CA ASP A 11 -12.56 19.37 -15.05
C ASP A 11 -14.07 19.18 -15.19
N GLU A 12 -14.60 19.23 -16.42
CA GLU A 12 -16.03 18.97 -16.68
C GLU A 12 -16.49 17.57 -16.26
N TYR A 13 -15.55 16.62 -16.13
CA TYR A 13 -15.83 15.23 -15.76
C TYR A 13 -15.66 14.94 -14.27
N LEU A 14 -15.19 15.90 -13.44
CA LEU A 14 -14.86 15.67 -12.02
C LEU A 14 -16.05 15.14 -11.23
N ALA A 15 -17.25 15.72 -11.41
CA ALA A 15 -18.44 15.25 -10.70
C ALA A 15 -18.78 13.80 -11.04
N HIS A 16 -18.78 13.44 -12.32
CA HIS A 16 -19.06 12.08 -12.77
C HIS A 16 -17.98 11.09 -12.34
N ALA A 17 -16.72 11.51 -12.33
CA ALA A 17 -15.62 10.70 -11.84
C ALA A 17 -15.76 10.43 -10.32
N GLY A 18 -16.23 11.41 -9.55
CA GLY A 18 -16.58 11.26 -8.14
C GLY A 18 -17.71 10.25 -7.93
N GLU A 19 -18.79 10.30 -8.74
CA GLU A 19 -19.88 9.32 -8.69
C GLU A 19 -19.39 7.90 -8.97
N LEU A 20 -18.57 7.72 -10.01
CA LEU A 20 -17.99 6.42 -10.35
C LEU A 20 -17.03 5.90 -9.26
N LEU A 21 -16.20 6.77 -8.69
CA LEU A 21 -15.29 6.41 -7.61
C LEU A 21 -16.06 6.01 -6.35
N ALA A 22 -17.11 6.77 -5.98
CA ALA A 22 -17.97 6.45 -4.85
C ALA A 22 -18.66 5.09 -5.02
N ALA A 23 -19.21 4.81 -6.20
CA ALA A 23 -19.82 3.51 -6.51
C ALA A 23 -18.80 2.35 -6.42
N ARG A 24 -17.58 2.53 -6.97
CA ARG A 24 -16.49 1.57 -6.84
C ARG A 24 -16.12 1.35 -5.36
N HIS A 25 -16.01 2.45 -4.58
CA HIS A 25 -15.65 2.36 -3.17
C HIS A 25 -16.75 1.69 -2.34
N GLN A 26 -18.03 1.97 -2.62
CA GLN A 26 -19.16 1.30 -2.00
C GLN A 26 -19.10 -0.22 -2.22
N ALA A 27 -18.86 -0.65 -3.46
CA ALA A 27 -18.68 -2.07 -3.78
C ALA A 27 -17.46 -2.68 -3.04
N HIS A 28 -16.37 -1.92 -2.93
CA HIS A 28 -15.18 -2.34 -2.19
C HIS A 28 -15.46 -2.46 -0.69
N ARG A 29 -16.17 -1.50 -0.08
CA ARG A 29 -16.56 -1.56 1.33
C ARG A 29 -17.56 -2.68 1.64
N ALA A 30 -18.39 -3.07 0.70
CA ALA A 30 -19.25 -4.25 0.87
C ALA A 30 -18.43 -5.53 1.10
N ALA A 31 -17.22 -5.61 0.54
CA ALA A 31 -16.27 -6.72 0.76
C ALA A 31 -15.36 -6.48 1.97
N GLU A 32 -15.04 -5.22 2.32
CA GLU A 32 -14.15 -4.86 3.43
C GLU A 32 -14.71 -3.64 4.20
N PRO A 33 -15.61 -3.85 5.18
CA PRO A 33 -16.32 -2.79 5.88
C PRO A 33 -15.45 -1.85 6.71
N LEU A 34 -14.21 -2.22 7.02
CA LEU A 34 -13.27 -1.39 7.78
C LEU A 34 -12.71 -0.21 6.97
N LEU A 35 -12.86 -0.19 5.65
CA LEU A 35 -12.44 0.93 4.81
C LEU A 35 -13.27 2.19 5.12
N PRO A 36 -12.73 3.41 4.90
CA PRO A 36 -13.39 4.67 5.25
C PRO A 36 -14.75 4.84 4.56
N ARG A 37 -15.82 5.05 5.35
CA ARG A 37 -17.18 5.19 4.82
C ARG A 37 -17.39 6.49 4.04
N ARG A 38 -16.68 7.56 4.38
CA ARG A 38 -16.87 8.89 3.80
C ARG A 38 -16.78 8.91 2.26
N TYR A 39 -15.99 8.03 1.67
CA TYR A 39 -15.81 7.97 0.21
C TYR A 39 -16.92 7.22 -0.55
N GLU A 40 -17.95 6.74 0.14
CA GLU A 40 -19.20 6.32 -0.48
C GLU A 40 -20.03 7.53 -0.94
N GLU A 41 -19.73 8.72 -0.42
CA GLU A 41 -20.37 9.97 -0.81
C GLU A 41 -19.69 10.55 -2.05
N PRO A 42 -20.44 10.78 -3.15
CA PRO A 42 -19.86 11.26 -4.41
C PRO A 42 -19.06 12.56 -4.27
N GLY A 43 -19.49 13.48 -3.41
CA GLY A 43 -18.80 14.74 -3.17
C GLY A 43 -17.43 14.56 -2.50
N GLU A 44 -17.31 13.63 -1.56
CA GLU A 44 -16.03 13.32 -0.91
C GLU A 44 -15.10 12.56 -1.88
N ALA A 45 -15.66 11.63 -2.65
CA ALA A 45 -14.90 10.94 -3.69
C ALA A 45 -14.40 11.90 -4.78
N ALA A 46 -15.23 12.87 -5.19
CA ALA A 46 -14.85 13.88 -6.18
C ALA A 46 -13.67 14.75 -5.71
N LYS A 47 -13.58 15.08 -4.41
CA LYS A 47 -12.44 15.83 -3.85
C LYS A 47 -11.12 15.07 -4.02
N GLU A 48 -11.13 13.75 -3.83
CA GLU A 48 -9.93 12.91 -4.04
C GLU A 48 -9.53 12.88 -5.52
N VAL A 49 -10.50 12.78 -6.44
CA VAL A 49 -10.23 12.84 -7.89
C VAL A 49 -9.71 14.21 -8.28
N GLU A 50 -10.30 15.29 -7.77
CA GLU A 50 -9.89 16.67 -8.05
C GLU A 50 -8.47 16.94 -7.55
N ALA A 51 -8.15 16.52 -6.32
CA ALA A 51 -6.80 16.65 -5.77
C ALA A 51 -5.77 15.94 -6.65
N LEU A 52 -6.11 14.75 -7.14
CA LEU A 52 -5.26 13.98 -8.04
C LEU A 52 -5.13 14.68 -9.41
N ALA A 53 -6.22 15.14 -10.00
CA ALA A 53 -6.23 15.80 -11.31
C ALA A 53 -5.44 17.13 -11.31
N ARG A 54 -5.36 17.81 -10.15
CA ARG A 54 -4.58 19.05 -9.97
C ARG A 54 -3.11 18.82 -9.59
N SER A 55 -2.71 17.56 -9.36
CA SER A 55 -1.30 17.26 -9.07
C SER A 55 -0.44 17.54 -10.28
N GLU A 56 0.79 18.02 -10.04
CA GLU A 56 1.77 18.19 -11.11
C GLU A 56 2.04 16.86 -11.84
N GLY A 57 2.05 16.88 -13.15
CA GLY A 57 2.23 15.69 -13.98
C GLY A 57 0.98 14.81 -14.12
N ALA A 58 -0.17 15.23 -13.58
CA ALA A 58 -1.42 14.51 -13.73
C ALA A 58 -1.94 14.59 -15.17
N SER A 59 -2.39 13.46 -15.70
CA SER A 59 -3.11 13.39 -16.99
C SER A 59 -3.89 12.07 -17.08
N GLY A 60 -4.84 12.01 -18.00
CA GLY A 60 -5.63 10.80 -18.14
C GLY A 60 -6.68 10.87 -19.23
N ALA A 61 -7.65 9.97 -19.12
CA ALA A 61 -8.73 9.82 -20.08
C ALA A 61 -10.07 9.52 -19.40
N VAL A 62 -11.15 9.80 -20.08
CA VAL A 62 -12.51 9.41 -19.72
C VAL A 62 -13.13 8.59 -20.84
N ALA A 63 -13.97 7.64 -20.47
CA ALA A 63 -14.74 6.78 -21.36
C ALA A 63 -16.21 7.20 -21.35
N LEU A 64 -16.80 7.39 -22.52
CA LEU A 64 -18.19 7.75 -22.70
C LEU A 64 -18.95 6.72 -23.53
N ARG A 65 -20.21 6.50 -23.20
CA ARG A 65 -21.20 5.82 -24.06
C ARG A 65 -22.36 6.78 -24.36
N GLY A 66 -22.36 7.35 -25.57
CA GLY A 66 -23.17 8.51 -25.87
C GLY A 66 -22.70 9.74 -25.10
N SER A 67 -23.59 10.37 -24.34
CA SER A 67 -23.23 11.51 -23.46
C SER A 67 -22.85 11.09 -22.01
N ARG A 68 -23.00 9.81 -21.66
CA ARG A 68 -22.78 9.33 -20.30
C ARG A 68 -21.34 8.90 -20.07
N VAL A 69 -20.72 9.43 -19.03
CA VAL A 69 -19.41 8.99 -18.53
C VAL A 69 -19.56 7.61 -17.89
N VAL A 70 -18.78 6.64 -18.32
CA VAL A 70 -18.81 5.24 -17.87
C VAL A 70 -17.49 4.77 -17.26
N GLY A 71 -16.47 5.62 -17.29
CA GLY A 71 -15.18 5.32 -16.69
C GLY A 71 -14.20 6.47 -16.81
N PHE A 72 -13.20 6.46 -15.96
CA PHE A 72 -12.06 7.38 -16.03
C PHE A 72 -10.78 6.71 -15.56
N LEU A 73 -9.66 7.26 -16.00
CA LEU A 73 -8.32 6.87 -15.59
C LEU A 73 -7.43 8.12 -15.53
N LEU A 74 -6.83 8.37 -14.37
CA LEU A 74 -5.86 9.42 -14.11
C LEU A 74 -4.55 8.82 -13.61
N GLY A 75 -3.43 9.27 -14.13
CA GLY A 75 -2.10 8.93 -13.63
C GLY A 75 -1.27 10.17 -13.41
N ILE A 76 -0.37 10.13 -12.44
CA ILE A 76 0.60 11.17 -12.13
C ILE A 76 1.97 10.70 -12.60
N ARG A 77 2.57 11.42 -13.53
CA ARG A 77 3.97 11.21 -13.93
C ARG A 77 4.88 11.80 -12.85
N LYS A 78 5.81 10.97 -12.40
CA LYS A 78 6.82 11.35 -11.40
C LYS A 78 8.20 10.98 -11.92
N ARG A 79 9.19 11.72 -11.46
CA ARG A 79 10.60 11.37 -11.65
C ARG A 79 11.28 11.49 -10.29
N ASP A 80 11.76 10.40 -9.79
CA ASP A 80 12.51 10.37 -8.53
C ASP A 80 13.86 9.66 -8.71
N GLU A 81 14.78 9.95 -7.81
CA GLU A 81 16.15 9.43 -7.90
C GLU A 81 16.24 7.92 -7.69
N ILE A 82 15.30 7.35 -6.95
CA ILE A 82 15.31 5.93 -6.57
C ILE A 82 14.65 5.07 -7.65
N TRP A 83 13.48 5.51 -8.12
CA TRP A 83 12.64 4.74 -9.03
C TRP A 83 12.80 5.15 -10.48
N GLY A 84 13.44 6.32 -10.73
CA GLY A 84 13.53 6.93 -12.06
C GLY A 84 12.17 7.41 -12.56
N PRO A 85 11.96 7.50 -13.90
CA PRO A 85 10.68 7.90 -14.45
C PRO A 85 9.61 6.85 -14.14
N ASN A 86 8.47 7.32 -13.65
CA ASN A 86 7.37 6.45 -13.30
C ASN A 86 6.01 7.18 -13.41
N THR A 87 4.92 6.42 -13.50
CA THR A 87 3.55 6.93 -13.48
C THR A 87 2.73 6.14 -12.48
N TRP A 88 1.99 6.86 -11.65
CA TRP A 88 1.11 6.25 -10.64
C TRP A 88 -0.34 6.53 -10.93
N VAL A 89 -1.12 5.46 -11.08
CA VAL A 89 -2.58 5.47 -10.95
C VAL A 89 -2.87 5.20 -9.48
N GLU A 90 -3.12 6.29 -8.75
CA GLU A 90 -3.34 6.26 -7.30
C GLU A 90 -4.72 5.67 -6.96
N LEU A 91 -5.03 5.54 -5.66
CA LEU A 91 -6.29 4.94 -5.16
C LEU A 91 -7.55 5.59 -5.77
N ALA A 92 -7.55 6.91 -5.96
CA ALA A 92 -8.64 7.66 -6.57
C ALA A 92 -8.51 7.79 -8.11
N GLY A 93 -7.47 7.21 -8.69
CA GLY A 93 -7.08 7.46 -10.09
C GLY A 93 -7.91 6.72 -11.14
N HIS A 94 -8.83 5.85 -10.76
CA HIS A 94 -9.67 5.17 -11.76
C HIS A 94 -10.98 4.63 -11.17
N ALA A 95 -12.00 4.62 -11.98
CA ALA A 95 -13.22 3.82 -11.79
C ALA A 95 -13.87 3.57 -13.14
N VAL A 96 -14.48 2.40 -13.32
CA VAL A 96 -15.16 1.99 -14.54
C VAL A 96 -16.42 1.19 -14.21
N GLU A 97 -17.47 1.33 -15.01
CA GLU A 97 -18.66 0.47 -14.90
C GLU A 97 -18.40 -0.93 -15.45
N GLN A 98 -17.59 -1.01 -16.50
CA GLN A 98 -17.21 -2.27 -17.15
C GLN A 98 -15.69 -2.43 -17.04
N PRO A 99 -15.16 -3.46 -16.39
CA PRO A 99 -13.71 -3.66 -16.26
C PRO A 99 -12.95 -3.65 -17.59
N GLU A 100 -13.58 -4.10 -18.68
CA GLU A 100 -12.97 -4.11 -20.01
C GLU A 100 -12.67 -2.69 -20.55
N ASP A 101 -13.49 -1.68 -20.19
CA ASP A 101 -13.29 -0.28 -20.61
C ASP A 101 -11.96 0.31 -20.08
N LEU A 102 -11.42 -0.27 -18.99
CA LEU A 102 -10.13 0.13 -18.44
C LEU A 102 -9.00 -0.02 -19.46
N ARG A 103 -9.05 -1.04 -20.31
CA ARG A 103 -8.00 -1.31 -21.29
C ARG A 103 -7.92 -0.22 -22.35
N ASP A 104 -9.07 0.28 -22.81
CA ASP A 104 -9.12 1.40 -23.77
C ASP A 104 -8.67 2.70 -23.11
N LEU A 105 -9.10 2.94 -21.86
CA LEU A 105 -8.65 4.07 -21.06
C LEU A 105 -7.14 4.06 -20.86
N TYR A 106 -6.58 2.89 -20.47
CA TYR A 106 -5.14 2.76 -20.29
C TYR A 106 -4.38 2.94 -21.60
N ALA A 107 -4.85 2.40 -22.71
CA ALA A 107 -4.22 2.59 -24.01
C ALA A 107 -4.13 4.07 -24.40
N ALA A 108 -5.21 4.82 -24.19
CA ALA A 108 -5.25 6.25 -24.49
C ALA A 108 -4.40 7.10 -23.55
N ALA A 109 -4.43 6.79 -22.24
CA ALA A 109 -3.67 7.53 -21.24
C ALA A 109 -2.16 7.22 -21.31
N ALA A 110 -1.80 5.94 -21.43
CA ALA A 110 -0.40 5.51 -21.46
C ALA A 110 0.37 6.06 -22.66
N ALA A 111 -0.31 6.29 -23.78
CA ALA A 111 0.31 6.95 -24.95
C ALA A 111 0.85 8.36 -24.66
N ARG A 112 0.37 8.99 -23.57
CA ARG A 112 0.83 10.32 -23.12
C ARG A 112 1.82 10.24 -21.96
N TRP A 113 1.96 9.08 -21.34
CA TRP A 113 2.83 8.88 -20.17
C TRP A 113 4.23 8.39 -20.53
N VAL A 114 4.44 7.99 -21.80
CA VAL A 114 5.70 7.45 -22.27
C VAL A 114 6.31 8.41 -23.28
N ASP A 115 7.48 8.93 -22.96
CA ASP A 115 8.32 9.66 -23.90
C ASP A 115 9.25 8.67 -24.62
N GLU A 116 9.69 8.98 -25.86
CA GLU A 116 10.45 8.09 -26.72
C GLU A 116 11.76 7.58 -26.09
N ASP A 117 12.40 8.43 -25.28
CA ASP A 117 13.69 8.14 -24.65
C ASP A 117 13.59 7.58 -23.22
N GLU A 118 12.37 7.44 -22.66
CA GLU A 118 12.17 6.98 -21.31
C GLU A 118 11.62 5.55 -21.25
N ARG A 119 12.06 4.81 -20.24
CA ARG A 119 11.55 3.46 -19.92
C ARG A 119 10.86 3.51 -18.55
N PRO A 120 9.69 4.16 -18.45
CA PRO A 120 9.03 4.35 -17.18
C PRO A 120 8.45 3.05 -16.63
N ARG A 121 8.20 3.06 -15.32
CA ARG A 121 7.36 2.07 -14.66
C ARG A 121 5.99 2.65 -14.43
N HIS A 122 4.96 1.91 -14.80
CA HIS A 122 3.59 2.28 -14.47
C HIS A 122 3.14 1.47 -13.25
N TYR A 123 2.51 2.14 -12.30
CA TYR A 123 1.93 1.56 -11.11
C TYR A 123 0.43 1.84 -11.07
N ALA A 124 -0.36 0.90 -10.53
CA ALA A 124 -1.79 1.08 -10.31
C ALA A 124 -2.20 0.47 -8.96
N LEU A 125 -2.99 1.21 -8.20
CA LEU A 125 -3.59 0.77 -6.94
C LEU A 125 -5.03 0.34 -7.19
N VAL A 126 -5.29 -0.96 -7.07
CA VAL A 126 -6.54 -1.60 -7.50
C VAL A 126 -7.22 -2.29 -6.31
N PRO A 127 -8.54 -2.15 -6.09
CA PRO A 127 -9.26 -2.92 -5.09
C PRO A 127 -9.02 -4.43 -5.26
N ALA A 128 -8.54 -5.09 -4.20
CA ALA A 128 -8.19 -6.51 -4.25
C ALA A 128 -9.43 -7.42 -4.40
N SER A 129 -10.60 -6.96 -3.96
CA SER A 129 -11.87 -7.67 -4.06
C SER A 129 -12.44 -7.69 -5.48
N ASP A 130 -12.08 -6.71 -6.33
CA ASP A 130 -12.55 -6.64 -7.72
C ASP A 130 -11.63 -7.46 -8.66
N ARG A 131 -11.88 -8.75 -8.71
CA ARG A 131 -11.10 -9.68 -9.55
C ARG A 131 -11.17 -9.38 -11.03
N ALA A 132 -12.32 -8.88 -11.51
CA ALA A 132 -12.49 -8.57 -12.93
C ALA A 132 -11.66 -7.33 -13.33
N LEU A 133 -11.58 -6.34 -12.44
CA LEU A 133 -10.73 -5.17 -12.64
C LEU A 133 -9.24 -5.52 -12.56
N VAL A 134 -8.83 -6.38 -11.61
CA VAL A 134 -7.45 -6.90 -11.52
C VAL A 134 -7.07 -7.66 -12.78
N GLU A 135 -7.99 -8.48 -13.32
CA GLU A 135 -7.78 -9.21 -14.58
C GLU A 135 -7.66 -8.25 -15.78
N ALA A 136 -8.47 -7.18 -15.84
CA ALA A 136 -8.36 -6.17 -16.90
C ALA A 136 -6.98 -5.49 -16.90
N TRP A 137 -6.44 -5.14 -15.73
CA TRP A 137 -5.08 -4.65 -15.58
C TRP A 137 -4.02 -5.68 -15.99
N SER A 138 -4.21 -6.96 -15.64
CA SER A 138 -3.31 -8.04 -16.04
C SER A 138 -3.24 -8.18 -17.57
N ARG A 139 -4.37 -8.06 -18.27
CA ARG A 139 -4.45 -8.12 -19.73
C ARG A 139 -3.73 -6.98 -20.46
N VAL A 140 -3.44 -5.88 -19.78
CA VAL A 140 -2.56 -4.82 -20.31
C VAL A 140 -1.15 -4.88 -19.72
N GLY A 141 -0.76 -6.06 -19.20
CA GLY A 141 0.62 -6.41 -18.86
C GLY A 141 1.07 -6.00 -17.45
N PHE A 142 0.16 -5.72 -16.53
CA PHE A 142 0.51 -5.46 -15.13
C PHE A 142 0.60 -6.74 -14.33
N GLY A 143 1.64 -6.82 -13.47
CA GLY A 143 1.81 -7.87 -12.47
C GLY A 143 1.63 -7.34 -11.05
N GLN A 144 1.27 -8.22 -10.12
CA GLN A 144 1.11 -7.84 -8.71
C GLN A 144 2.47 -7.64 -8.04
N GLN A 145 2.63 -6.53 -7.31
CA GLN A 145 3.85 -6.21 -6.59
C GLN A 145 3.65 -6.21 -5.07
N HIS A 146 2.66 -5.47 -4.56
CA HIS A 146 2.32 -5.39 -3.14
C HIS A 146 0.85 -5.68 -2.92
N ALA A 147 0.52 -6.16 -1.72
CA ALA A 147 -0.83 -6.19 -1.19
C ALA A 147 -0.88 -5.31 0.07
N TYR A 148 -1.87 -4.43 0.15
CA TYR A 148 -2.21 -3.69 1.35
C TYR A 148 -3.15 -4.54 2.18
N GLY A 149 -2.85 -4.71 3.45
CA GLY A 149 -3.60 -5.59 4.34
C GLY A 149 -4.29 -4.84 5.47
N ILE A 150 -5.42 -5.36 5.87
CA ILE A 150 -6.22 -4.85 6.99
C ILE A 150 -6.71 -6.00 7.85
N ARG A 151 -6.85 -5.74 9.15
CA ARG A 151 -7.59 -6.62 10.05
C ARG A 151 -8.08 -5.87 11.29
N GLU A 152 -9.10 -6.43 11.95
CA GLU A 152 -9.50 -6.07 13.30
C GLU A 152 -8.44 -6.56 14.30
N ILE A 153 -8.16 -5.77 15.31
CA ILE A 153 -7.24 -6.15 16.38
C ILE A 153 -7.97 -7.08 17.35
N ALA A 154 -7.56 -8.34 17.37
CA ALA A 154 -8.08 -9.33 18.32
C ALA A 154 -7.56 -9.05 19.75
N ALA A 155 -8.26 -9.57 20.75
CA ALA A 155 -7.72 -9.63 22.10
C ALA A 155 -6.46 -10.51 22.10
N ALA A 156 -5.37 -9.98 22.63
CA ALA A 156 -4.09 -10.66 22.71
C ALA A 156 -3.45 -10.39 24.08
N LYS A 157 -2.52 -11.24 24.46
CA LYS A 157 -1.70 -11.07 25.66
C LYS A 157 -0.28 -10.76 25.22
N TRP A 158 0.43 -9.97 26.03
CA TRP A 158 1.86 -9.79 25.87
C TRP A 158 2.57 -11.13 26.09
N PRO A 159 3.32 -11.65 25.09
CA PRO A 159 4.22 -12.78 25.32
C PRO A 159 5.43 -12.34 26.19
N ASP A 160 5.88 -13.20 27.09
CA ASP A 160 6.94 -12.87 28.05
C ASP A 160 8.28 -12.51 27.36
N GLU A 161 8.54 -13.08 26.18
CA GLU A 161 9.74 -12.86 25.38
C GLU A 161 9.73 -11.61 24.49
N VAL A 162 8.61 -10.86 24.48
CA VAL A 162 8.47 -9.63 23.70
C VAL A 162 8.23 -8.43 24.60
N ARG A 163 8.95 -7.37 24.35
CA ARG A 163 8.83 -6.10 25.08
C ARG A 163 8.96 -4.90 24.16
N LEU A 164 8.63 -3.72 24.67
CA LEU A 164 8.97 -2.47 23.99
C LEU A 164 10.51 -2.32 23.94
N ALA A 165 10.98 -1.82 22.81
CA ALA A 165 12.37 -1.46 22.62
C ALA A 165 12.72 -0.20 23.42
N THR A 166 13.97 -0.09 23.78
CA THR A 166 14.55 1.05 24.51
C THR A 166 15.84 1.50 23.80
N ALA A 167 16.40 2.63 24.21
CA ALA A 167 17.68 3.10 23.67
C ALA A 167 18.83 2.09 23.81
N ARG A 168 18.73 1.13 24.74
CA ARG A 168 19.72 0.05 24.88
C ARG A 168 19.69 -0.97 23.76
N ASP A 169 18.59 -1.02 23.01
CA ASP A 169 18.36 -2.00 21.94
C ASP A 169 18.86 -1.52 20.57
N VAL A 170 19.30 -0.27 20.47
CA VAL A 170 19.68 0.39 19.20
C VAL A 170 20.69 -0.43 18.41
N GLU A 171 21.73 -1.01 19.05
CA GLU A 171 22.71 -1.84 18.33
C GLU A 171 22.08 -3.11 17.75
N GLY A 172 21.22 -3.77 18.52
CA GLY A 172 20.49 -4.95 18.06
C GLY A 172 19.52 -4.65 16.92
N LEU A 173 18.85 -3.49 16.96
CA LEU A 173 17.96 -3.00 15.89
C LEU A 173 18.75 -2.64 14.63
N LEU A 174 19.89 -1.96 14.76
CA LEU A 174 20.81 -1.66 13.65
C LEU A 174 21.30 -2.94 12.96
N ASP A 175 21.57 -4.00 13.70
CA ASP A 175 22.01 -5.29 13.16
C ASP A 175 20.83 -6.08 12.52
N LEU A 176 19.60 -5.81 12.95
CA LEU A 176 18.40 -6.43 12.38
C LEU A 176 17.91 -5.71 11.12
N HIS A 177 18.10 -4.39 11.01
CA HIS A 177 17.60 -3.55 9.95
C HIS A 177 17.88 -4.08 8.53
N PRO A 178 19.11 -4.54 8.18
CA PRO A 178 19.40 -5.04 6.84
C PRO A 178 18.75 -6.40 6.51
N VAL A 179 18.19 -7.10 7.50
CA VAL A 179 17.63 -8.46 7.29
C VAL A 179 16.48 -8.44 6.28
N LEU A 180 15.58 -7.46 6.39
CA LEU A 180 14.44 -7.36 5.48
C LEU A 180 14.88 -7.03 4.06
N SER A 181 15.72 -6.00 3.88
CA SER A 181 16.19 -5.58 2.55
C SER A 181 17.05 -6.65 1.89
N ASN A 182 17.92 -7.32 2.64
CA ASN A 182 18.73 -8.43 2.14
C ASN A 182 17.85 -9.62 1.70
N HIS A 183 16.81 -9.94 2.46
CA HIS A 183 15.86 -10.98 2.07
C HIS A 183 15.07 -10.59 0.80
N GLN A 184 14.62 -9.34 0.72
CA GLN A 184 13.86 -8.87 -0.43
C GLN A 184 14.70 -8.68 -1.69
N SER A 185 16.02 -8.51 -1.61
CA SER A 185 16.90 -8.43 -2.77
C SER A 185 17.09 -9.78 -3.49
N GLN A 186 16.75 -10.88 -2.82
CA GLN A 186 16.91 -12.23 -3.32
C GLN A 186 15.66 -12.73 -4.07
N SER A 187 15.82 -13.89 -4.74
CA SER A 187 14.70 -14.63 -5.34
C SER A 187 13.64 -15.00 -4.28
N PRO A 188 12.37 -14.94 -4.63
CA PRO A 188 11.77 -14.52 -5.90
C PRO A 188 11.41 -13.03 -5.97
N VAL A 189 11.76 -12.24 -4.95
CA VAL A 189 11.32 -10.83 -4.82
C VAL A 189 12.13 -9.91 -5.73
N PHE A 190 13.46 -10.07 -5.77
CA PHE A 190 14.41 -9.25 -6.54
C PHE A 190 14.18 -7.73 -6.40
N ALA A 191 13.78 -7.29 -5.19
CA ALA A 191 13.60 -5.87 -4.95
C ALA A 191 14.94 -5.15 -4.96
N ARG A 192 15.01 -4.04 -5.69
CA ARG A 192 16.15 -3.14 -5.57
C ARG A 192 16.18 -2.57 -4.16
N GLY A 193 17.30 -2.71 -3.46
CA GLY A 193 17.48 -2.06 -2.16
C GLY A 193 17.42 -0.54 -2.30
N LEU A 194 16.82 0.11 -1.33
CA LEU A 194 16.98 1.56 -1.18
C LEU A 194 18.47 1.87 -0.95
N PRO A 195 18.95 3.08 -1.33
CA PRO A 195 20.28 3.53 -0.92
C PRO A 195 20.42 3.33 0.59
N ARG A 196 21.51 2.71 1.02
CA ARG A 196 21.73 2.52 2.45
C ARG A 196 22.14 3.87 3.05
N GLU A 197 21.36 4.35 3.96
CA GLU A 197 21.80 5.40 4.86
C GLU A 197 23.02 4.94 5.65
N GLY A 198 23.90 5.87 6.02
CA GLY A 198 25.03 5.55 6.88
C GLY A 198 24.52 5.02 8.24
N ARG A 199 25.27 4.11 8.87
CA ARG A 199 24.91 3.51 10.18
C ARG A 199 24.58 4.58 11.24
N ASP A 200 25.25 5.73 11.19
CA ASP A 200 25.03 6.82 12.16
C ASP A 200 23.70 7.55 11.91
N ALA A 201 23.32 7.76 10.65
CA ALA A 201 22.03 8.34 10.29
C ALA A 201 20.88 7.41 10.70
N LEU A 202 20.99 6.11 10.41
CA LEU A 202 20.00 5.10 10.83
C LEU A 202 19.92 5.01 12.36
N ARG A 203 21.04 5.14 13.07
CA ARG A 203 21.06 5.20 14.54
C ARG A 203 20.26 6.38 15.08
N ALA A 204 20.46 7.55 14.49
CA ALA A 204 19.73 8.76 14.88
C ALA A 204 18.22 8.60 14.64
N GLU A 205 17.82 8.06 13.49
CA GLU A 205 16.43 7.76 13.15
C GLU A 205 15.81 6.78 14.17
N ILE A 206 16.48 5.65 14.47
CA ILE A 206 15.98 4.68 15.46
C ILE A 206 15.81 5.33 16.83
N LEU A 207 16.76 6.17 17.27
CA LEU A 207 16.65 6.84 18.56
C LEU A 207 15.49 7.85 18.60
N GLU A 208 15.24 8.58 17.51
CA GLU A 208 14.11 9.48 17.36
C GLU A 208 12.80 8.71 17.41
N ASP A 209 12.71 7.61 16.67
CA ASP A 209 11.55 6.72 16.66
C ASP A 209 11.24 6.17 18.06
N LEU A 210 12.25 5.67 18.77
CA LEU A 210 12.11 5.15 20.14
C LEU A 210 11.71 6.21 21.17
N ALA A 211 12.00 7.48 20.92
CA ALA A 211 11.60 8.61 21.79
C ALA A 211 10.16 9.07 21.51
N ASN A 212 9.53 8.62 20.44
CA ASN A 212 8.17 9.00 20.07
C ASN A 212 7.13 8.10 20.75
N GLU A 213 6.45 8.61 21.77
CA GLU A 213 5.46 7.87 22.55
C GLU A 213 4.24 7.38 21.74
N ALA A 214 3.99 7.95 20.55
CA ALA A 214 2.93 7.48 19.65
C ALA A 214 3.31 6.21 18.88
N ARG A 215 4.57 5.75 18.96
CA ARG A 215 5.08 4.55 18.30
C ARG A 215 5.18 3.36 19.25
N GLY A 216 5.14 2.17 18.69
CA GLY A 216 5.32 0.91 19.39
C GLY A 216 6.41 0.08 18.73
N ASP A 217 7.66 0.29 19.10
CA ASP A 217 8.77 -0.52 18.61
C ASP A 217 8.93 -1.74 19.52
N LEU A 218 8.60 -2.92 19.00
CA LEU A 218 8.62 -4.19 19.71
C LEU A 218 9.87 -4.97 19.38
N VAL A 219 10.47 -5.59 20.38
CA VAL A 219 11.61 -6.51 20.22
C VAL A 219 11.30 -7.85 20.84
N HIS A 220 11.65 -8.91 20.11
CA HIS A 220 11.73 -10.29 20.62
C HIS A 220 13.18 -10.57 20.99
N GLU A 221 13.42 -10.85 22.26
CA GLU A 221 14.75 -11.16 22.78
C GLU A 221 14.87 -12.66 23.08
N GLN A 222 15.97 -13.25 22.68
CA GLN A 222 16.31 -14.64 22.98
C GLN A 222 17.78 -14.72 23.36
N GLU A 223 18.08 -15.25 24.54
CA GLU A 223 19.45 -15.41 25.06
C GLU A 223 20.28 -14.09 25.02
N GLY A 224 19.63 -12.96 25.36
CA GLY A 224 20.26 -11.64 25.35
C GLY A 224 20.48 -11.02 23.95
N ARG A 225 19.92 -11.64 22.92
CA ARG A 225 20.02 -11.17 21.51
C ARG A 225 18.66 -10.80 20.97
N ILE A 226 18.55 -9.66 20.30
CA ILE A 226 17.34 -9.29 19.56
C ILE A 226 17.28 -10.15 18.29
N VAL A 227 16.24 -10.99 18.22
CA VAL A 227 16.03 -11.93 17.12
C VAL A 227 14.91 -11.50 16.18
N GLY A 228 14.08 -10.54 16.59
CA GLY A 228 13.02 -9.96 15.75
C GLY A 228 12.55 -8.63 16.29
N SER A 229 11.97 -7.82 15.44
CA SER A 229 11.37 -6.55 15.81
C SER A 229 10.23 -6.20 14.87
N PHE A 230 9.20 -5.52 15.41
CA PHE A 230 8.09 -4.91 14.68
C PHE A 230 7.97 -3.44 15.08
N ALA A 231 7.73 -2.56 14.10
CA ALA A 231 7.49 -1.15 14.33
C ALA A 231 6.05 -0.78 13.99
N LEU A 232 5.38 -0.15 14.95
CA LEU A 232 4.01 0.33 14.87
C LEU A 232 3.97 1.85 14.98
N ALA A 233 3.04 2.47 14.25
CA ALA A 233 2.81 3.90 14.32
C ALA A 233 1.34 4.22 13.96
N PRO A 234 0.81 5.40 14.30
CA PRO A 234 -0.46 5.85 13.76
C PRO A 234 -0.49 5.75 12.23
N ALA A 235 -1.56 5.20 11.65
CA ALA A 235 -1.64 5.04 10.19
C ALA A 235 -1.67 6.37 9.44
N GLU A 236 -1.96 7.48 10.14
CA GLU A 236 -1.89 8.85 9.64
C GLU A 236 -0.49 9.26 9.17
N LEU A 237 0.55 8.65 9.74
CA LEU A 237 1.95 8.88 9.35
C LEU A 237 2.36 8.11 8.09
N SER A 238 1.50 7.22 7.59
CA SER A 238 1.78 6.42 6.40
C SER A 238 1.47 7.16 5.11
N SER A 239 2.42 7.23 4.19
CA SER A 239 2.17 7.62 2.81
C SER A 239 1.57 6.50 1.95
N VAL A 240 1.70 5.25 2.39
CA VAL A 240 1.19 4.05 1.69
C VAL A 240 -0.29 3.85 2.01
N HIS A 241 -0.65 3.85 3.29
CA HIS A 241 -2.04 3.76 3.74
C HIS A 241 -2.62 5.16 3.90
N ALA A 242 -3.10 5.75 2.80
CA ALA A 242 -3.69 7.09 2.77
C ALA A 242 -5.06 7.06 2.07
N GLY A 243 -5.87 8.11 2.23
CA GLY A 243 -7.15 8.28 1.55
C GLY A 243 -8.06 7.05 1.68
N LEU A 244 -8.49 6.50 0.55
CA LEU A 244 -9.40 5.35 0.47
C LEU A 244 -8.87 4.06 1.13
N ALA A 245 -7.56 3.95 1.37
CA ALA A 245 -6.94 2.76 1.96
C ALA A 245 -6.70 2.87 3.47
N ARG A 246 -6.97 4.02 4.11
CA ARG A 246 -6.70 4.24 5.53
C ARG A 246 -7.97 4.29 6.34
N PRO A 247 -8.28 3.25 7.15
CA PRO A 247 -9.34 3.32 8.15
C PRO A 247 -9.09 4.44 9.16
N ASP A 248 -10.17 5.05 9.63
CA ASP A 248 -10.07 6.06 10.67
C ASP A 248 -9.55 5.42 11.97
N GLY A 249 -8.59 6.07 12.64
CA GLY A 249 -8.02 5.58 13.89
C GLY A 249 -7.33 4.22 13.78
N ALA A 250 -6.72 3.89 12.65
CA ALA A 250 -5.96 2.65 12.48
C ALA A 250 -4.50 2.79 12.93
N VAL A 251 -3.91 1.70 13.35
CA VAL A 251 -2.46 1.58 13.54
C VAL A 251 -1.81 0.91 12.34
N LEU A 252 -0.67 1.43 11.92
CA LEU A 252 0.19 0.84 10.91
C LEU A 252 1.23 -0.07 11.55
N LEU A 253 1.34 -1.32 11.10
CA LEU A 253 2.51 -2.16 11.27
C LEU A 253 3.39 -1.94 10.03
N GLY A 254 4.32 -0.99 10.14
CA GLY A 254 5.08 -0.45 9.02
C GLY A 254 6.38 -1.21 8.72
N TRP A 255 6.95 -1.88 9.72
CA TRP A 255 8.15 -2.68 9.55
C TRP A 255 8.11 -3.94 10.40
N ALA A 256 8.61 -5.05 9.84
CA ALA A 256 8.65 -6.34 10.51
C ALA A 256 9.81 -7.19 9.99
N ALA A 257 10.66 -7.65 10.89
CA ALA A 257 11.71 -8.60 10.56
C ALA A 257 11.99 -9.59 11.70
N THR A 258 12.39 -10.81 11.30
CA THR A 258 12.97 -11.82 12.19
C THR A 258 14.26 -12.36 11.57
N ARG A 259 15.25 -12.63 12.37
CA ARG A 259 16.52 -13.20 11.89
C ARG A 259 16.28 -14.54 11.20
N PRO A 260 17.03 -14.86 10.14
CA PRO A 260 16.83 -16.10 9.38
C PRO A 260 16.99 -17.37 10.23
N ASP A 261 17.92 -17.36 11.19
CA ASP A 261 18.27 -18.49 12.06
C ASP A 261 17.17 -18.85 13.07
N VAL A 262 16.23 -17.93 13.34
CA VAL A 262 15.08 -18.18 14.25
C VAL A 262 13.75 -18.28 13.53
N ARG A 263 13.73 -18.29 12.21
CA ARG A 263 12.48 -18.46 11.46
C ARG A 263 11.86 -19.82 11.75
N GLY A 264 10.53 -19.83 11.97
CA GLY A 264 9.80 -21.05 12.36
C GLY A 264 9.78 -21.33 13.86
N SER A 265 10.53 -20.61 14.71
CA SER A 265 10.51 -20.75 16.16
C SER A 265 9.28 -20.17 16.86
N GLY A 266 8.43 -19.41 16.15
CA GLY A 266 7.31 -18.70 16.76
C GLY A 266 7.54 -17.20 17.00
N ALA A 267 8.78 -16.68 16.85
CA ALA A 267 9.14 -15.30 17.15
C ALA A 267 8.24 -14.26 16.44
N GLY A 268 7.94 -14.47 15.14
CA GLY A 268 7.03 -13.59 14.40
C GLY A 268 5.58 -13.66 14.90
N VAL A 269 5.15 -14.81 15.42
CA VAL A 269 3.81 -14.98 16.02
C VAL A 269 3.74 -14.20 17.33
N ALA A 270 4.73 -14.37 18.21
CA ALA A 270 4.82 -13.64 19.47
C ALA A 270 4.86 -12.12 19.25
N LEU A 271 5.65 -11.63 18.28
CA LEU A 271 5.66 -10.22 17.91
C LEU A 271 4.30 -9.73 17.40
N THR A 272 3.56 -10.57 16.66
CA THR A 272 2.20 -10.20 16.20
C THR A 272 1.22 -10.09 17.35
N GLU A 273 1.29 -11.01 18.32
CA GLU A 273 0.45 -10.99 19.54
C GLU A 273 0.75 -9.75 20.39
N ALA A 274 2.04 -9.43 20.59
CA ALA A 274 2.46 -8.22 21.28
C ALA A 274 2.00 -6.95 20.55
N ALA A 275 2.08 -6.95 19.20
CA ALA A 275 1.59 -5.82 18.40
C ALA A 275 0.09 -5.58 18.58
N PHE A 276 -0.71 -6.64 18.69
CA PHE A 276 -2.14 -6.50 18.99
C PHE A 276 -2.39 -6.06 20.43
N ALA A 277 -1.65 -6.60 21.40
CA ALA A 277 -1.76 -6.20 22.81
C ALA A 277 -1.47 -4.69 22.94
N TRP A 278 -0.31 -4.25 22.43
CA TRP A 278 0.08 -2.83 22.45
C TRP A 278 -0.96 -1.95 21.76
N ALA A 279 -1.38 -2.30 20.56
CA ALA A 279 -2.33 -1.49 19.80
C ALA A 279 -3.68 -1.33 20.54
N ARG A 280 -4.17 -2.37 21.22
CA ARG A 280 -5.37 -2.29 22.04
C ARG A 280 -5.17 -1.41 23.27
N GLU A 281 -4.03 -1.49 23.94
CA GLU A 281 -3.68 -0.61 25.08
C GLU A 281 -3.66 0.85 24.65
N GLN A 282 -3.27 1.14 23.39
CA GLN A 282 -3.33 2.47 22.79
C GLN A 282 -4.73 2.86 22.26
N GLY A 283 -5.73 1.97 22.37
CA GLY A 283 -7.10 2.23 21.94
C GLY A 283 -7.39 2.01 20.47
N TYR A 284 -6.47 1.39 19.70
CA TYR A 284 -6.70 1.04 18.31
C TYR A 284 -7.58 -0.21 18.18
N GLU A 285 -8.46 -0.20 17.18
CA GLU A 285 -9.33 -1.33 16.84
C GLU A 285 -8.97 -1.99 15.51
N THR A 286 -8.23 -1.29 14.66
CA THR A 286 -7.86 -1.74 13.30
C THR A 286 -6.37 -1.59 13.08
N MET A 287 -5.77 -2.61 12.48
CA MET A 287 -4.37 -2.60 12.07
C MET A 287 -4.24 -2.75 10.55
N VAL A 288 -3.37 -1.94 9.96
CA VAL A 288 -2.98 -2.02 8.55
C VAL A 288 -1.52 -2.39 8.41
N THR A 289 -1.18 -3.06 7.33
CA THR A 289 0.20 -3.38 6.94
C THR A 289 0.27 -3.57 5.43
N ASP A 290 1.46 -3.72 4.87
CA ASP A 290 1.61 -4.15 3.48
C ASP A 290 2.71 -5.19 3.32
N TRP A 291 2.67 -5.93 2.22
CA TRP A 291 3.72 -6.89 1.90
C TRP A 291 3.92 -7.05 0.39
N ARG A 292 5.13 -7.40 0.00
CA ARG A 292 5.41 -7.82 -1.37
C ARG A 292 4.79 -9.17 -1.66
N VAL A 293 3.97 -9.26 -2.70
CA VAL A 293 3.25 -10.49 -3.07
C VAL A 293 4.23 -11.63 -3.41
N ALA A 294 5.36 -11.31 -4.03
CA ALA A 294 6.40 -12.28 -4.34
C ALA A 294 7.21 -12.74 -3.12
N ASN A 295 7.12 -12.06 -1.96
CA ASN A 295 7.78 -12.53 -0.74
C ASN A 295 7.01 -13.70 -0.14
N LEU A 296 7.48 -14.92 -0.39
CA LEU A 296 6.80 -16.16 0.02
C LEU A 296 6.61 -16.28 1.54
N LEU A 297 7.46 -15.66 2.34
CA LEU A 297 7.29 -15.63 3.81
C LEU A 297 6.14 -14.68 4.16
N ALA A 298 6.22 -13.41 3.79
CA ALA A 298 5.24 -12.40 4.15
C ALA A 298 3.84 -12.70 3.54
N SER A 299 3.78 -13.12 2.26
CA SER A 299 2.52 -13.41 1.58
C SER A 299 1.76 -14.63 2.14
N ARG A 300 2.44 -15.48 2.91
CA ARG A 300 1.82 -16.58 3.64
C ARG A 300 1.58 -16.23 5.12
N PHE A 301 2.50 -15.47 5.71
CA PHE A 301 2.45 -15.11 7.13
C PHE A 301 1.28 -14.19 7.45
N TRP A 302 1.15 -13.05 6.74
CA TRP A 302 0.13 -12.05 7.06
C TRP A 302 -1.30 -12.56 6.87
N PRO A 303 -1.67 -13.23 5.77
CA PRO A 303 -3.00 -13.85 5.66
C PRO A 303 -3.27 -14.90 6.74
N ALA A 304 -2.26 -15.72 7.13
CA ALA A 304 -2.38 -16.65 8.23
C ALA A 304 -2.56 -15.97 9.60
N ARG A 305 -2.24 -14.68 9.71
CA ARG A 305 -2.51 -13.82 10.89
C ARG A 305 -3.82 -13.03 10.73
N GLY A 306 -4.64 -13.32 9.74
CA GLY A 306 -5.95 -12.72 9.53
C GLY A 306 -5.95 -11.39 8.78
N PHE A 307 -4.82 -10.94 8.24
CA PHE A 307 -4.80 -9.77 7.38
C PHE A 307 -5.42 -10.08 6.02
N ARG A 308 -6.41 -9.29 5.63
CA ARG A 308 -7.11 -9.41 4.35
C ARG A 308 -6.57 -8.35 3.37
N PRO A 309 -6.27 -8.71 2.11
CA PRO A 309 -5.88 -7.73 1.11
C PRO A 309 -7.02 -6.74 0.80
N THR A 310 -6.74 -5.45 0.90
CA THR A 310 -7.66 -4.37 0.52
C THR A 310 -7.36 -3.82 -0.86
N PHE A 311 -6.11 -3.47 -1.11
CA PHE A 311 -5.64 -3.00 -2.40
C PHE A 311 -4.43 -3.81 -2.85
N LEU A 312 -4.31 -3.96 -4.16
CA LEU A 312 -3.12 -4.48 -4.81
C LEU A 312 -2.40 -3.32 -5.50
N ARG A 313 -1.11 -3.19 -5.25
CA ARG A 313 -0.24 -2.40 -6.10
C ARG A 313 0.23 -3.26 -7.25
N LEU A 314 -0.25 -2.94 -8.42
CA LEU A 314 0.18 -3.56 -9.67
C LEU A 314 1.28 -2.72 -10.30
N TYR A 315 2.13 -3.34 -11.09
CA TYR A 315 3.15 -2.61 -11.84
C TYR A 315 3.40 -3.22 -13.21
N ARG A 316 3.87 -2.38 -14.12
CA ARG A 316 4.35 -2.74 -15.43
C ARG A 316 5.63 -1.97 -15.75
N HIS A 317 6.63 -2.63 -16.27
CA HIS A 317 7.79 -1.98 -16.86
C HIS A 317 7.54 -1.77 -18.36
N ILE A 318 7.74 -0.55 -18.82
CA ILE A 318 7.65 -0.22 -20.25
C ILE A 318 9.03 -0.48 -20.86
N PRO A 319 9.14 -1.34 -21.89
CA PRO A 319 10.42 -1.78 -22.47
C PRO A 319 11.12 -0.69 -23.28
#